data_72b4c21d1be0c99218ab9a84e7fec17f
#
_entry.id   72b4c21d1be0c99218ab9a84e7fec17f
#
_cell.length_a   1.000
_cell.length_b   1.000
_cell.length_c   1.000
_cell.angle_alpha   90.00
_cell.angle_beta   90.00
_cell.angle_gamma   90.00
#
_symmetry.space_group_name_H-M   'P 1'
#
loop_
_entity.id
_entity.type
_entity.pdbx_description
1 polymer ?
#
loop_
_entity_poly.entity_id
_entity_poly.type
_entity_poly.pdbx_seq_one_letter_code
_entity_poly.pdbx_strand_id
1 'polypeptide(L)'
;MNSDYSLERADGFQGPIVISDPDNEDEKQLAAFYYAEEIIFLQDWYHQDGDTRHAGLDSVPFIWIGYAQSFLINGGGIFAPCLTVGEDSIYDSTNPVWKPMACAADCSVIENYIKTITVEPGKTYRLRIIGAQELIGVNFAIQNHNMTVVEADGTIVEPFAVENLDIMPGQRYSVLVTFDKEVGTYLATTGVRYRSQSPTGYILFKYQGAGEGVPSILEDEVNNPFQGTAGFSTAVPPHPVWNDTEPTIALESKLFTMNTDYFPDYSYITQNDDSLVRRIVIAGNQLTQNSTGKLRWAANNVTSMMGAAPMITIAYDAVTTDGALPWPGTKIPGTLIVPDKPPSKFIVSDCLGRIL
;
A
#
# COMPACT_ATOMS: atom_id res chain seq x y z
N MET A 1 11.88 0.17 2.67
CA MET A 1 12.90 0.63 1.67
C MET A 1 12.66 -0.11 0.37
N ASN A 2 12.77 0.57 -0.76
CA ASN A 2 12.64 -0.02 -2.09
C ASN A 2 13.68 0.62 -3.02
N SER A 3 13.96 -0.05 -4.13
CA SER A 3 14.74 0.57 -5.20
C SER A 3 13.92 1.64 -5.91
N ASP A 4 14.55 2.74 -6.27
CA ASP A 4 13.99 3.77 -7.16
C ASP A 4 14.52 3.64 -8.60
N TYR A 5 15.31 2.59 -8.87
CA TYR A 5 15.87 2.32 -10.19
C TYR A 5 14.91 1.45 -11.01
N SER A 6 14.45 1.97 -12.15
CA SER A 6 13.62 1.25 -13.12
C SER A 6 12.41 0.54 -12.45
N LEU A 7 12.25 -0.76 -12.67
CA LEU A 7 11.16 -1.60 -12.19
C LEU A 7 11.59 -2.60 -11.10
N GLU A 8 12.77 -2.42 -10.54
CA GLU A 8 13.30 -3.32 -9.52
C GLU A 8 12.37 -3.47 -8.30
N ARG A 9 11.66 -2.38 -7.92
CA ARG A 9 10.65 -2.45 -6.87
C ARG A 9 9.53 -3.41 -7.23
N ALA A 10 9.04 -3.33 -8.48
CA ALA A 10 7.99 -4.19 -9.00
C ALA A 10 8.39 -5.66 -9.07
N ASP A 11 9.70 -5.93 -9.19
CA ASP A 11 10.30 -7.26 -9.18
C ASP A 11 10.73 -7.72 -7.77
N GLY A 12 10.29 -6.99 -6.74
CA GLY A 12 10.45 -7.38 -5.34
C GLY A 12 11.72 -6.89 -4.66
N PHE A 13 12.49 -5.98 -5.28
CA PHE A 13 13.66 -5.38 -4.62
C PHE A 13 13.22 -4.32 -3.60
N GLN A 14 12.64 -4.80 -2.52
CA GLN A 14 12.13 -4.01 -1.42
C GLN A 14 12.16 -4.82 -0.12
N GLY A 15 12.22 -4.12 1.01
CA GLY A 15 12.24 -4.76 2.32
C GLY A 15 11.93 -3.77 3.44
N PRO A 16 11.54 -4.26 4.62
CA PRO A 16 11.28 -3.43 5.76
C PRO A 16 12.58 -2.84 6.32
N ILE A 17 12.52 -1.59 6.75
CA ILE A 17 13.53 -0.95 7.60
C ILE A 17 12.80 -0.39 8.81
N VAL A 18 13.24 -0.80 9.99
CA VAL A 18 12.80 -0.24 11.28
C VAL A 18 13.89 0.68 11.78
N ILE A 19 13.57 1.94 11.98
CA ILE A 19 14.46 2.93 12.55
C ILE A 19 13.96 3.20 13.96
N SER A 20 14.84 2.94 14.95
CA SER A 20 14.56 3.27 16.35
C SER A 20 15.24 4.59 16.68
N ASP A 21 14.48 5.52 17.25
CA ASP A 21 14.99 6.75 17.82
C ASP A 21 15.00 6.63 19.36
N PRO A 22 16.17 6.40 19.98
CA PRO A 22 16.25 6.21 21.41
C PRO A 22 15.95 7.50 22.21
N ASP A 23 15.94 8.65 21.55
CA ASP A 23 15.67 9.93 22.17
C ASP A 23 14.20 10.37 22.02
N ASN A 24 13.40 9.65 21.23
CA ASN A 24 11.99 9.92 21.05
C ASN A 24 11.18 9.47 22.28
N GLU A 25 10.64 10.44 23.02
CA GLU A 25 9.88 10.18 24.25
C GLU A 25 8.54 9.46 23.96
N ASP A 26 7.89 9.73 22.84
CA ASP A 26 6.63 9.09 22.47
C ASP A 26 6.86 7.59 22.18
N GLU A 27 7.97 7.24 21.52
CA GLU A 27 8.38 5.85 21.30
C GLU A 27 8.71 5.13 22.61
N LYS A 28 9.38 5.79 23.56
CA LYS A 28 9.66 5.23 24.89
C LYS A 28 8.41 4.95 25.68
N GLN A 29 7.43 5.87 25.63
CA GLN A 29 6.15 5.69 26.29
C GLN A 29 5.38 4.53 25.66
N LEU A 30 5.33 4.48 24.32
CA LEU A 30 4.66 3.42 23.59
C LEU A 30 5.27 2.03 23.90
N ALA A 31 6.58 1.94 24.07
CA ALA A 31 7.29 0.70 24.37
C ALA A 31 6.84 0.04 25.69
N ALA A 32 6.24 0.79 26.61
CA ALA A 32 5.69 0.26 27.86
C ALA A 32 4.38 -0.54 27.67
N PHE A 33 3.72 -0.43 26.51
CA PHE A 33 2.41 -1.02 26.25
C PHE A 33 2.45 -2.34 25.47
N TYR A 34 3.62 -2.79 25.03
CA TYR A 34 3.74 -4.05 24.30
C TYR A 34 4.92 -4.90 24.77
N TYR A 35 4.80 -6.20 24.54
CA TYR A 35 5.79 -7.20 24.94
C TYR A 35 6.88 -7.39 23.87
N ALA A 36 6.48 -7.42 22.59
CA ALA A 36 7.37 -7.63 21.45
C ALA A 36 6.82 -6.96 20.20
N GLU A 37 7.65 -6.86 19.16
CA GLU A 37 7.28 -6.30 17.87
C GLU A 37 7.37 -7.36 16.78
N GLU A 38 6.44 -7.28 15.82
CA GLU A 38 6.44 -8.11 14.61
C GLU A 38 6.19 -7.25 13.38
N ILE A 39 6.80 -7.63 12.26
CA ILE A 39 6.61 -6.96 10.99
C ILE A 39 5.58 -7.70 10.15
N ILE A 40 4.62 -6.97 9.62
CA ILE A 40 3.65 -7.43 8.63
C ILE A 40 3.93 -6.69 7.32
N PHE A 41 4.61 -7.36 6.40
CA PHE A 41 5.03 -6.79 5.13
C PHE A 41 4.11 -7.29 4.02
N LEU A 42 3.33 -6.38 3.42
CA LEU A 42 2.24 -6.67 2.49
C LEU A 42 2.68 -6.38 1.07
N GLN A 43 2.57 -7.36 0.16
CA GLN A 43 2.98 -7.21 -1.24
C GLN A 43 1.96 -7.86 -2.18
N ASP A 44 1.56 -7.14 -3.23
CA ASP A 44 0.98 -7.76 -4.41
C ASP A 44 2.10 -8.32 -5.29
N TRP A 45 1.93 -9.55 -5.76
CA TRP A 45 2.99 -10.24 -6.47
C TRP A 45 2.55 -10.69 -7.85
N TYR A 46 3.21 -10.13 -8.86
CA TYR A 46 3.03 -10.49 -10.25
C TYR A 46 4.06 -11.56 -10.64
N HIS A 47 3.60 -12.61 -11.32
CA HIS A 47 4.47 -13.70 -11.81
C HIS A 47 5.10 -13.40 -13.17
N GLN A 48 5.02 -12.15 -13.62
CA GLN A 48 5.76 -11.59 -14.75
C GLN A 48 6.72 -10.53 -14.27
N ASP A 49 7.88 -10.45 -14.90
CA ASP A 49 8.85 -9.40 -14.62
C ASP A 49 8.31 -8.01 -14.98
N GLY A 50 8.87 -6.99 -14.32
CA GLY A 50 8.48 -5.61 -14.48
C GLY A 50 8.66 -5.08 -15.90
N ASP A 51 9.73 -5.47 -16.59
CA ASP A 51 10.02 -5.02 -17.94
C ASP A 51 8.96 -5.53 -18.93
N THR A 52 8.55 -6.80 -18.81
CA THR A 52 7.46 -7.37 -19.62
C THR A 52 6.14 -6.65 -19.38
N ARG A 53 5.79 -6.36 -18.12
CA ARG A 53 4.58 -5.60 -17.76
C ARG A 53 4.65 -4.17 -18.28
N HIS A 54 5.79 -3.51 -18.14
CA HIS A 54 6.00 -2.14 -18.61
C HIS A 54 5.91 -2.06 -20.14
N ALA A 55 6.48 -3.04 -20.87
CA ALA A 55 6.37 -3.09 -22.32
C ALA A 55 4.91 -3.12 -22.79
N GLY A 56 4.03 -3.82 -22.06
CA GLY A 56 2.59 -3.82 -22.31
C GLY A 56 1.95 -2.44 -22.10
N LEU A 57 2.27 -1.80 -20.97
CA LEU A 57 1.77 -0.44 -20.66
C LEU A 57 2.27 0.60 -21.67
N ASP A 58 3.44 0.40 -22.26
CA ASP A 58 4.06 1.30 -23.24
C ASP A 58 3.73 0.90 -24.70
N SER A 59 2.88 -0.09 -24.93
CA SER A 59 2.53 -0.59 -26.25
C SER A 59 1.37 0.17 -26.90
N VAL A 60 1.20 -0.07 -28.21
CA VAL A 60 0.03 0.34 -28.98
C VAL A 60 -0.51 -0.88 -29.73
N PRO A 61 -1.70 -1.39 -29.40
CA PRO A 61 -2.62 -0.89 -28.37
C PRO A 61 -2.05 -1.05 -26.95
N PHE A 62 -2.53 -0.22 -26.01
CA PHE A 62 -2.21 -0.29 -24.61
C PHE A 62 -2.65 -1.64 -24.01
N ILE A 63 -1.77 -2.32 -23.29
CA ILE A 63 -2.06 -3.57 -22.59
C ILE A 63 -1.93 -3.33 -21.07
N TRP A 64 -3.06 -3.47 -20.38
CA TRP A 64 -3.10 -3.34 -18.94
C TRP A 64 -2.44 -4.53 -18.24
N ILE A 65 -1.73 -4.31 -17.14
CA ILE A 65 -1.03 -5.37 -16.40
C ILE A 65 -1.95 -6.38 -15.70
N GLY A 66 -3.25 -6.10 -15.61
CA GLY A 66 -4.20 -6.98 -14.94
C GLY A 66 -4.09 -6.98 -13.41
N TYR A 67 -4.54 -8.08 -12.82
CA TYR A 67 -4.47 -8.33 -11.38
C TYR A 67 -3.21 -9.10 -11.04
N ALA A 68 -2.65 -8.86 -9.84
CA ALA A 68 -1.60 -9.70 -9.29
C ALA A 68 -2.07 -11.15 -9.15
N GLN A 69 -1.18 -12.12 -9.30
CA GLN A 69 -1.52 -13.54 -9.21
C GLN A 69 -1.36 -14.11 -7.81
N SER A 70 -0.63 -13.40 -6.96
CA SER A 70 -0.47 -13.72 -5.55
C SER A 70 -0.52 -12.46 -4.72
N PHE A 71 -0.88 -12.58 -3.45
CA PHE A 71 -0.65 -11.57 -2.44
C PHE A 71 0.20 -12.19 -1.34
N LEU A 72 1.31 -11.55 -1.03
CA LEU A 72 2.28 -12.08 -0.07
C LEU A 72 2.21 -11.30 1.24
N ILE A 73 2.25 -12.03 2.35
CA ILE A 73 2.50 -11.45 3.68
C ILE A 73 3.80 -12.08 4.20
N ASN A 74 4.77 -11.23 4.49
CA ASN A 74 6.11 -11.64 4.89
C ASN A 74 6.77 -12.63 3.92
N GLY A 75 6.50 -12.48 2.61
CA GLY A 75 7.01 -13.35 1.55
C GLY A 75 6.29 -14.69 1.44
N GLY A 76 5.26 -14.94 2.22
CA GLY A 76 4.39 -16.11 2.10
C GLY A 76 3.06 -15.77 1.42
N GLY A 77 2.58 -16.64 0.56
CA GLY A 77 1.32 -16.45 -0.15
C GLY A 77 0.99 -17.62 -1.07
N ILE A 78 -0.17 -17.55 -1.69
CA ILE A 78 -0.71 -18.60 -2.53
C ILE A 78 -0.78 -18.08 -3.96
N PHE A 79 -0.41 -18.93 -4.91
CA PHE A 79 -0.61 -18.64 -6.32
C PHE A 79 -2.07 -18.94 -6.68
N ALA A 80 -2.88 -17.91 -6.68
CA ALA A 80 -4.32 -18.02 -6.83
C ALA A 80 -4.79 -18.79 -8.08
N PRO A 81 -4.12 -18.69 -9.25
CA PRO A 81 -4.50 -19.48 -10.42
C PRO A 81 -4.46 -20.99 -10.24
N CYS A 82 -3.65 -21.48 -9.32
CA CYS A 82 -3.59 -22.92 -9.04
C CYS A 82 -4.80 -23.43 -8.26
N LEU A 83 -5.60 -22.53 -7.70
CA LEU A 83 -6.76 -22.86 -6.88
C LEU A 83 -8.09 -22.74 -7.64
N THR A 84 -8.10 -22.02 -8.75
CA THR A 84 -9.29 -21.84 -9.58
C THR A 84 -9.31 -22.84 -10.73
N VAL A 85 -9.99 -23.95 -10.54
CA VAL A 85 -10.30 -24.90 -11.62
C VAL A 85 -11.72 -24.58 -12.09
N GLY A 86 -11.87 -23.68 -13.08
CA GLY A 86 -13.19 -23.33 -13.62
C GLY A 86 -13.14 -22.28 -14.70
N GLU A 87 -14.23 -22.17 -15.48
CA GLU A 87 -14.37 -21.25 -16.63
C GLU A 87 -14.36 -19.76 -16.26
N ASP A 88 -14.47 -19.43 -14.98
CA ASP A 88 -14.40 -18.05 -14.45
C ASP A 88 -12.97 -17.61 -14.07
N SER A 89 -11.96 -18.17 -14.73
CA SER A 89 -10.58 -17.73 -14.59
C SER A 89 -10.52 -16.22 -14.87
N ILE A 90 -10.08 -15.45 -13.86
CA ILE A 90 -9.77 -14.01 -14.01
C ILE A 90 -8.62 -13.76 -15.01
N TYR A 91 -8.08 -14.83 -15.57
CA TYR A 91 -7.07 -14.78 -16.63
C TYR A 91 -7.78 -14.57 -17.95
N ASP A 92 -7.67 -13.35 -18.43
CA ASP A 92 -7.99 -13.07 -19.82
C ASP A 92 -7.03 -13.86 -20.73
N SER A 93 -7.47 -15.04 -21.19
CA SER A 93 -6.71 -15.89 -22.11
C SER A 93 -6.44 -15.18 -23.45
N THR A 94 -7.08 -14.04 -23.71
CA THR A 94 -6.85 -13.22 -24.91
C THR A 94 -5.71 -12.24 -24.72
N ASN A 95 -5.20 -12.05 -23.47
CA ASN A 95 -4.07 -11.16 -23.20
C ASN A 95 -2.76 -11.89 -23.56
N PRO A 96 -2.01 -11.48 -24.62
CA PRO A 96 -0.81 -12.17 -25.07
C PRO A 96 0.34 -12.13 -24.06
N VAL A 97 0.26 -11.28 -23.05
CA VAL A 97 1.22 -11.17 -21.94
C VAL A 97 1.02 -12.28 -20.92
N TRP A 98 -0.18 -12.86 -20.86
CA TRP A 98 -0.53 -13.91 -19.91
C TRP A 98 -0.33 -15.29 -20.52
N LYS A 99 0.88 -15.83 -20.43
CA LYS A 99 1.06 -17.26 -20.67
C LYS A 99 0.61 -18.00 -19.40
N PRO A 100 -0.27 -19.01 -19.52
CA PRO A 100 -0.59 -19.85 -18.38
C PRO A 100 0.71 -20.48 -17.86
N MET A 101 1.12 -20.10 -16.65
CA MET A 101 2.18 -20.81 -15.96
C MET A 101 1.61 -22.16 -15.53
N ALA A 102 2.31 -23.23 -15.82
CA ALA A 102 1.96 -24.53 -15.29
C ALA A 102 2.06 -24.47 -13.76
N CYS A 103 0.95 -24.72 -13.09
CA CYS A 103 0.97 -24.89 -11.65
C CYS A 103 1.86 -26.10 -11.32
N ALA A 104 2.78 -25.96 -10.38
CA ALA A 104 3.48 -27.11 -9.83
C ALA A 104 2.41 -28.09 -9.29
N ALA A 105 2.58 -29.36 -9.58
CA ALA A 105 1.57 -30.39 -9.35
C ALA A 105 1.18 -30.62 -7.87
N ASP A 106 1.76 -29.89 -6.92
CA ASP A 106 1.58 -30.09 -5.50
C ASP A 106 1.36 -28.78 -4.74
N CYS A 107 0.24 -28.11 -5.03
CA CYS A 107 -0.27 -27.04 -4.17
C CYS A 107 -0.98 -27.60 -2.93
N SER A 108 -0.87 -28.90 -2.65
CA SER A 108 -1.62 -29.60 -1.62
C SER A 108 -1.20 -29.29 -0.18
N VAL A 109 -0.05 -28.62 0.02
CA VAL A 109 0.47 -28.30 1.36
C VAL A 109 0.53 -26.79 1.54
N ILE A 110 -0.64 -26.17 1.64
CA ILE A 110 -0.83 -24.72 1.83
C ILE A 110 -0.01 -24.20 3.00
N GLU A 111 0.12 -25.00 4.06
CA GLU A 111 0.91 -24.69 5.26
C GLU A 111 2.35 -24.26 4.98
N ASN A 112 2.96 -24.78 3.91
CA ASN A 112 4.34 -24.46 3.56
C ASN A 112 4.50 -23.07 2.92
N TYR A 113 3.41 -22.46 2.47
CA TYR A 113 3.41 -21.20 1.73
C TYR A 113 2.90 -20.03 2.55
N ILE A 114 2.24 -20.27 3.69
CA ILE A 114 1.70 -19.24 4.58
C ILE A 114 2.61 -19.09 5.79
N LYS A 115 2.99 -17.85 6.08
CA LYS A 115 3.84 -17.56 7.26
C LYS A 115 3.03 -17.64 8.55
N THR A 116 3.72 -18.09 9.59
CA THR A 116 3.17 -18.17 10.94
C THR A 116 4.02 -17.34 11.90
N ILE A 117 3.36 -16.49 12.67
CA ILE A 117 3.95 -15.76 13.79
C ILE A 117 3.50 -16.44 15.08
N THR A 118 4.46 -16.83 15.92
CA THR A 118 4.15 -17.44 17.22
C THR A 118 4.03 -16.34 18.27
N VAL A 119 2.92 -16.32 19.01
CA VAL A 119 2.63 -15.33 20.03
C VAL A 119 2.44 -15.94 21.41
N GLU A 120 2.82 -15.23 22.46
CA GLU A 120 2.57 -15.67 23.85
C GLU A 120 1.15 -15.28 24.27
N PRO A 121 0.39 -16.22 24.89
CA PRO A 121 -0.94 -15.94 25.40
C PRO A 121 -0.97 -14.79 26.41
N GLY A 122 -1.94 -13.89 26.26
CA GLY A 122 -2.15 -12.74 27.15
C GLY A 122 -1.16 -11.57 26.93
N LYS A 123 -0.27 -11.66 25.95
CA LYS A 123 0.67 -10.57 25.65
C LYS A 123 0.15 -9.67 24.56
N THR A 124 0.55 -8.41 24.64
CA THR A 124 0.31 -7.41 23.60
C THR A 124 1.53 -7.31 22.69
N TYR A 125 1.32 -7.33 21.40
CA TYR A 125 2.36 -7.17 20.38
C TYR A 125 2.13 -5.87 19.60
N ARG A 126 3.21 -5.20 19.22
CA ARG A 126 3.18 -4.13 18.24
C ARG A 126 3.41 -4.75 16.87
N LEU A 127 2.41 -4.69 16.01
CA LEU A 127 2.54 -5.11 14.62
C LEU A 127 2.86 -3.88 13.77
N ARG A 128 4.02 -3.87 13.13
CA ARG A 128 4.42 -2.84 12.17
C ARG A 128 3.97 -3.27 10.79
N ILE A 129 2.85 -2.72 10.32
CA ILE A 129 2.23 -3.08 9.06
C ILE A 129 2.76 -2.14 7.98
N ILE A 130 3.35 -2.71 6.94
CA ILE A 130 4.01 -1.97 5.86
C ILE A 130 3.34 -2.31 4.54
N GLY A 131 2.73 -1.32 3.91
CA GLY A 131 2.13 -1.41 2.59
C GLY A 131 3.19 -1.34 1.50
N ALA A 132 3.77 -2.48 1.14
CA ALA A 132 4.78 -2.61 0.09
C ALA A 132 4.20 -3.05 -1.24
N GLN A 133 2.89 -2.91 -1.41
CA GLN A 133 2.21 -3.21 -2.68
C GLN A 133 2.72 -2.28 -3.79
N GLU A 134 2.71 -2.78 -5.00
CA GLU A 134 2.98 -1.98 -6.20
C GLU A 134 1.77 -1.14 -6.58
N LEU A 135 0.58 -1.73 -6.53
CA LEU A 135 -0.61 -1.16 -7.16
C LEU A 135 -1.87 -1.18 -6.31
N ILE A 136 -2.10 -2.25 -5.53
CA ILE A 136 -3.41 -2.46 -4.88
C ILE A 136 -3.41 -2.00 -3.43
N GLY A 137 -4.46 -1.27 -3.03
CA GLY A 137 -4.79 -1.07 -1.63
C GLY A 137 -5.48 -2.30 -1.06
N VAL A 138 -5.26 -2.60 0.20
CA VAL A 138 -5.89 -3.71 0.91
C VAL A 138 -6.44 -3.27 2.25
N ASN A 139 -7.37 -4.06 2.75
CA ASN A 139 -7.83 -4.00 4.12
C ASN A 139 -7.29 -5.23 4.86
N PHE A 140 -6.71 -5.05 6.03
CA PHE A 140 -6.12 -6.12 6.84
C PHE A 140 -6.97 -6.36 8.09
N ALA A 141 -7.23 -7.63 8.42
CA ALA A 141 -7.99 -8.01 9.60
C ALA A 141 -7.44 -9.29 10.23
N ILE A 142 -7.59 -9.43 11.55
CA ILE A 142 -7.15 -10.59 12.33
C ILE A 142 -8.36 -11.25 12.97
N GLN A 143 -8.53 -12.54 12.75
CA GLN A 143 -9.62 -13.34 13.31
C GLN A 143 -9.74 -13.14 14.83
N ASN A 144 -10.93 -12.71 15.27
CA ASN A 144 -11.29 -12.51 16.67
C ASN A 144 -10.44 -11.50 17.46
N HIS A 145 -9.57 -10.71 16.81
CA HIS A 145 -8.73 -9.72 17.48
C HIS A 145 -8.98 -8.33 16.90
N ASN A 146 -9.13 -7.37 17.79
CA ASN A 146 -9.11 -5.96 17.45
C ASN A 146 -7.68 -5.43 17.45
N MET A 147 -7.46 -4.39 16.68
CA MET A 147 -6.19 -3.67 16.59
C MET A 147 -6.36 -2.27 17.18
N THR A 148 -5.36 -1.77 17.88
CA THR A 148 -5.30 -0.38 18.31
C THR A 148 -4.22 0.33 17.51
N VAL A 149 -4.62 1.26 16.64
CA VAL A 149 -3.68 2.08 15.86
C VAL A 149 -2.96 3.04 16.80
N VAL A 150 -1.62 3.07 16.74
CA VAL A 150 -0.76 3.90 17.60
C VAL A 150 0.27 4.71 16.81
N GLU A 151 0.48 4.37 15.54
CA GLU A 151 1.40 5.09 14.65
C GLU A 151 0.87 5.03 13.22
N ALA A 152 1.01 6.13 12.48
CA ALA A 152 0.76 6.21 11.05
C ALA A 152 1.93 6.96 10.37
N ASP A 153 2.52 6.34 9.35
CA ASP A 153 3.61 6.88 8.52
C ASP A 153 4.80 7.48 9.31
N GLY A 154 5.13 6.85 10.45
CA GLY A 154 6.25 7.28 11.31
C GLY A 154 5.87 8.31 12.38
N THR A 155 4.59 8.66 12.49
CA THR A 155 4.08 9.60 13.48
C THR A 155 3.24 8.85 14.51
N ILE A 156 3.54 8.99 15.80
CA ILE A 156 2.71 8.47 16.89
C ILE A 156 1.41 9.25 16.92
N VAL A 157 0.30 8.52 16.92
CA VAL A 157 -1.05 9.08 16.90
C VAL A 157 -1.79 8.77 18.20
N GLU A 158 -2.86 9.53 18.49
CA GLU A 158 -3.77 9.18 19.56
C GLU A 158 -4.33 7.78 19.32
N PRO A 159 -4.23 6.87 20.32
CA PRO A 159 -4.64 5.49 20.12
C PRO A 159 -6.13 5.34 19.87
N PHE A 160 -6.51 4.59 18.85
CA PHE A 160 -7.91 4.24 18.60
C PHE A 160 -8.07 2.81 18.09
N ALA A 161 -9.16 2.16 18.49
CA ALA A 161 -9.43 0.77 18.12
C ALA A 161 -10.08 0.66 16.74
N VAL A 162 -9.69 -0.40 16.01
CA VAL A 162 -10.28 -0.82 14.74
C VAL A 162 -10.40 -2.34 14.68
N GLU A 163 -11.40 -2.86 13.99
CA GLU A 163 -11.56 -4.28 13.70
C GLU A 163 -10.75 -4.70 12.46
N ASN A 164 -10.61 -3.79 11.53
CA ASN A 164 -9.86 -3.96 10.30
C ASN A 164 -9.20 -2.62 9.91
N LEU A 165 -8.21 -2.65 9.05
CA LEU A 165 -7.36 -1.50 8.73
C LEU A 165 -7.11 -1.42 7.22
N ASP A 166 -7.47 -0.30 6.60
CA ASP A 166 -7.12 -0.01 5.20
C ASP A 166 -5.65 0.41 5.10
N ILE A 167 -4.95 -0.17 4.14
CA ILE A 167 -3.52 0.07 3.90
C ILE A 167 -3.28 0.24 2.41
N MET A 168 -2.92 1.46 2.02
CA MET A 168 -2.57 1.77 0.64
C MET A 168 -1.09 1.54 0.37
N PRO A 169 -0.68 1.40 -0.90
CA PRO A 169 0.74 1.32 -1.27
C PRO A 169 1.56 2.46 -0.66
N GLY A 170 2.61 2.11 0.09
CA GLY A 170 3.48 3.07 0.76
C GLY A 170 3.07 3.49 2.16
N GLN A 171 1.82 3.25 2.58
CA GLN A 171 1.39 3.53 3.95
C GLN A 171 2.00 2.55 4.95
N ARG A 172 2.28 3.03 6.14
CA ARG A 172 2.75 2.22 7.27
C ARG A 172 1.93 2.54 8.50
N TYR A 173 1.56 1.50 9.24
CA TYR A 173 0.88 1.64 10.52
C TYR A 173 1.56 0.78 11.56
N SER A 174 1.62 1.25 12.82
CA SER A 174 1.81 0.36 13.96
C SER A 174 0.49 0.19 14.69
N VAL A 175 0.17 -1.07 14.98
CA VAL A 175 -1.02 -1.41 15.76
C VAL A 175 -0.63 -2.26 16.96
N LEU A 176 -1.30 -2.07 18.08
CA LEU A 176 -1.19 -2.97 19.24
C LEU A 176 -2.30 -4.02 19.13
N VAL A 177 -1.90 -5.29 19.30
CA VAL A 177 -2.81 -6.42 19.35
C VAL A 177 -2.54 -7.21 20.61
N THR A 178 -3.57 -7.37 21.44
CA THR A 178 -3.48 -8.22 22.63
C THR A 178 -3.99 -9.62 22.26
N PHE A 179 -3.11 -10.60 22.38
CA PHE A 179 -3.42 -12.00 22.10
C PHE A 179 -4.00 -12.69 23.35
N ASP A 180 -5.25 -12.35 23.69
CA ASP A 180 -5.95 -12.76 24.91
C ASP A 180 -7.06 -13.80 24.68
N LYS A 181 -7.08 -14.42 23.52
CA LYS A 181 -8.07 -15.44 23.18
C LYS A 181 -7.63 -16.83 23.66
N GLU A 182 -8.49 -17.82 23.49
CA GLU A 182 -8.16 -19.22 23.76
C GLU A 182 -6.92 -19.64 22.96
N VAL A 183 -6.10 -20.51 23.57
CA VAL A 183 -4.89 -21.03 22.92
C VAL A 183 -5.27 -21.78 21.63
N GLY A 184 -4.82 -21.27 20.50
CA GLY A 184 -5.17 -21.75 19.18
C GLY A 184 -4.38 -21.06 18.09
N THR A 185 -4.70 -21.34 16.84
CA THR A 185 -4.13 -20.66 15.68
C THR A 185 -5.22 -19.82 15.02
N TYR A 186 -4.92 -18.54 14.78
CA TYR A 186 -5.84 -17.55 14.25
C TYR A 186 -5.37 -17.05 12.89
N LEU A 187 -6.30 -16.91 11.97
CA LEU A 187 -6.04 -16.43 10.63
C LEU A 187 -6.09 -14.90 10.58
N ALA A 188 -5.15 -14.29 9.88
CA ALA A 188 -5.29 -12.92 9.41
C ALA A 188 -5.30 -12.87 7.88
N THR A 189 -6.12 -12.00 7.32
CA THR A 189 -6.35 -11.93 5.88
C THR A 189 -6.33 -10.50 5.36
N THR A 190 -6.15 -10.36 4.03
CA THR A 190 -6.35 -9.10 3.33
C THR A 190 -7.58 -9.15 2.45
N GLY A 191 -8.37 -8.07 2.45
CA GLY A 191 -9.43 -7.80 1.48
C GLY A 191 -8.99 -6.70 0.51
N VAL A 192 -9.40 -6.78 -0.75
CA VAL A 192 -9.04 -5.77 -1.75
C VAL A 192 -9.74 -4.44 -1.51
N ARG A 193 -9.03 -3.33 -1.79
CA ARG A 193 -9.60 -1.98 -1.78
C ARG A 193 -9.42 -1.32 -3.14
N TYR A 194 -10.47 -0.63 -3.60
CA TYR A 194 -10.52 0.19 -4.82
C TYR A 194 -10.23 -0.57 -6.12
N ARG A 195 -10.36 -1.89 -6.10
CA ARG A 195 -10.34 -2.77 -7.26
C ARG A 195 -11.34 -3.89 -7.06
N SER A 196 -11.92 -4.35 -8.15
CA SER A 196 -12.99 -5.37 -8.08
C SER A 196 -12.47 -6.75 -7.68
N GLN A 197 -11.19 -7.03 -7.87
CA GLN A 197 -10.59 -8.33 -7.58
C GLN A 197 -9.13 -8.20 -7.17
N SER A 198 -8.67 -9.08 -6.29
CA SER A 198 -7.28 -9.31 -5.92
C SER A 198 -7.17 -10.66 -5.23
N PRO A 199 -6.03 -11.36 -5.32
CA PRO A 199 -5.76 -12.48 -4.45
C PRO A 199 -5.78 -12.05 -2.98
N THR A 200 -6.22 -12.95 -2.11
CA THR A 200 -6.18 -12.74 -0.66
C THR A 200 -4.80 -13.10 -0.12
N GLY A 201 -4.26 -12.26 0.74
CA GLY A 201 -3.09 -12.57 1.54
C GLY A 201 -3.48 -13.24 2.84
N TYR A 202 -2.64 -14.16 3.31
CA TYR A 202 -2.87 -14.94 4.52
C TYR A 202 -1.63 -14.96 5.40
N ILE A 203 -1.83 -14.86 6.73
CA ILE A 203 -0.82 -15.10 7.76
C ILE A 203 -1.47 -15.70 8.99
N LEU A 204 -0.75 -16.56 9.69
CA LEU A 204 -1.24 -17.23 10.90
C LEU A 204 -0.59 -16.64 12.14
N PHE A 205 -1.39 -16.39 13.17
CA PHE A 205 -0.95 -16.11 14.52
C PHE A 205 -1.19 -17.34 15.39
N LYS A 206 -0.12 -18.05 15.75
CA LYS A 206 -0.17 -19.28 16.54
C LYS A 206 0.19 -18.97 17.97
N TYR A 207 -0.70 -19.20 18.90
CA TYR A 207 -0.42 -19.07 20.32
C TYR A 207 0.55 -20.16 20.77
N GLN A 208 1.48 -19.81 21.67
CA GLN A 208 2.31 -20.82 22.30
C GLN A 208 1.46 -21.84 23.04
N GLY A 209 1.71 -23.13 22.76
CA GLY A 209 0.92 -24.23 23.28
C GLY A 209 -0.26 -24.65 22.40
N ALA A 210 -0.53 -23.97 21.29
CA ALA A 210 -1.49 -24.43 20.30
C ALA A 210 -1.04 -25.73 19.63
N GLY A 211 -1.99 -26.57 19.28
CA GLY A 211 -1.75 -27.81 18.53
C GLY A 211 -1.13 -27.56 17.16
N GLU A 212 -0.65 -28.62 16.52
CA GLU A 212 -0.18 -28.57 15.13
C GLU A 212 -1.39 -28.51 14.18
N GLY A 213 -1.16 -27.97 12.99
CA GLY A 213 -2.12 -27.82 11.90
C GLY A 213 -2.60 -26.39 11.69
N VAL A 214 -3.23 -26.19 10.54
CA VAL A 214 -3.87 -24.92 10.16
C VAL A 214 -5.34 -24.93 10.56
N PRO A 215 -5.94 -23.78 10.82
CA PRO A 215 -7.39 -23.71 11.04
C PRO A 215 -8.14 -24.24 9.81
N SER A 216 -9.20 -25.04 10.03
CA SER A 216 -10.06 -25.53 8.95
C SER A 216 -10.64 -24.40 8.08
N ILE A 217 -10.82 -23.24 8.67
CA ILE A 217 -11.25 -22.03 7.96
C ILE A 217 -10.32 -21.65 6.82
N LEU A 218 -9.01 -21.93 6.93
CA LEU A 218 -8.06 -21.64 5.86
C LEU A 218 -8.33 -22.47 4.61
N GLU A 219 -8.77 -23.71 4.77
CA GLU A 219 -9.14 -24.58 3.65
C GLU A 219 -10.35 -24.00 2.89
N ASP A 220 -11.33 -23.46 3.61
CA ASP A 220 -12.50 -22.82 3.01
C ASP A 220 -12.12 -21.52 2.29
N GLU A 221 -11.26 -20.72 2.87
CA GLU A 221 -10.79 -19.45 2.29
C GLU A 221 -9.92 -19.68 1.05
N VAL A 222 -9.07 -20.69 1.06
CA VAL A 222 -8.21 -21.04 -0.07
C VAL A 222 -9.02 -21.55 -1.26
N ASN A 223 -10.14 -22.22 -1.02
CA ASN A 223 -11.04 -22.62 -2.08
C ASN A 223 -11.77 -21.45 -2.76
N ASN A 224 -11.66 -20.24 -2.21
CA ASN A 224 -12.21 -19.01 -2.79
C ASN A 224 -11.19 -17.86 -2.75
N PRO A 225 -10.05 -17.97 -3.41
CA PRO A 225 -8.90 -17.08 -3.25
C PRO A 225 -9.10 -15.67 -3.82
N PHE A 226 -10.17 -15.47 -4.59
CA PHE A 226 -10.47 -14.17 -5.20
C PHE A 226 -11.72 -13.58 -4.59
N GLN A 227 -11.51 -12.51 -3.83
CA GLN A 227 -12.63 -11.79 -3.28
C GLN A 227 -13.05 -10.66 -4.21
N GLY A 228 -14.23 -10.81 -4.78
CA GLY A 228 -14.88 -9.71 -5.47
C GLY A 228 -16.21 -9.31 -4.82
N THR A 229 -16.98 -10.26 -4.32
CA THR A 229 -18.38 -9.98 -3.95
C THR A 229 -19.01 -10.89 -2.90
N ALA A 230 -18.38 -11.99 -2.53
CA ALA A 230 -18.96 -12.94 -1.57
C ALA A 230 -18.14 -12.94 -0.27
N GLY A 231 -18.83 -12.72 0.83
CA GLY A 231 -18.23 -12.55 2.15
C GLY A 231 -17.29 -13.66 2.56
N PHE A 232 -16.25 -13.26 3.28
CA PHE A 232 -15.39 -14.15 4.04
C PHE A 232 -16.17 -14.99 5.05
N SER A 233 -15.53 -16.05 5.47
CA SER A 233 -15.95 -16.77 6.67
C SER A 233 -16.24 -15.79 7.80
N THR A 234 -17.32 -16.06 8.55
CA THR A 234 -17.75 -15.28 9.71
C THR A 234 -16.73 -15.19 10.84
N ALA A 235 -15.58 -15.86 10.70
CA ALA A 235 -14.56 -15.94 11.73
C ALA A 235 -13.47 -14.85 11.59
N VAL A 236 -13.30 -14.27 10.42
CA VAL A 236 -12.47 -13.07 10.21
C VAL A 236 -13.40 -11.86 10.14
N PRO A 237 -13.06 -10.71 10.75
CA PRO A 237 -13.86 -9.50 10.59
C PRO A 237 -14.12 -9.23 9.11
N PRO A 238 -15.35 -8.87 8.71
CA PRO A 238 -15.67 -8.65 7.31
C PRO A 238 -14.85 -7.46 6.79
N HIS A 239 -14.21 -7.66 5.65
CA HIS A 239 -13.55 -6.55 4.96
C HIS A 239 -14.61 -5.62 4.33
N PRO A 240 -14.36 -4.31 4.27
CA PRO A 240 -15.21 -3.39 3.56
C PRO A 240 -15.37 -3.76 2.08
N VAL A 241 -16.53 -3.44 1.50
CA VAL A 241 -16.72 -3.58 0.05
C VAL A 241 -15.65 -2.78 -0.69
N TRP A 242 -15.09 -3.35 -1.74
CA TRP A 242 -13.88 -2.83 -2.40
C TRP A 242 -13.98 -1.36 -2.86
N ASN A 243 -15.15 -0.86 -3.23
CA ASN A 243 -15.39 0.52 -3.69
C ASN A 243 -16.08 1.42 -2.65
N ASP A 244 -16.29 0.94 -1.43
CA ASP A 244 -16.83 1.75 -0.35
C ASP A 244 -15.72 2.63 0.24
N THR A 245 -15.87 3.94 0.16
CA THR A 245 -14.88 4.92 0.64
C THR A 245 -15.06 5.30 2.11
N GLU A 246 -16.24 5.06 2.68
CA GLU A 246 -16.54 5.50 4.05
C GLU A 246 -15.61 4.90 5.11
N PRO A 247 -15.23 3.60 5.06
CA PRO A 247 -14.28 3.04 6.02
C PRO A 247 -12.92 3.72 6.01
N THR A 248 -12.40 4.04 4.82
CA THR A 248 -11.12 4.76 4.68
C THR A 248 -11.20 6.17 5.24
N ILE A 249 -12.26 6.91 4.90
CA ILE A 249 -12.52 8.26 5.43
C ILE A 249 -12.65 8.24 6.96
N ALA A 250 -13.39 7.25 7.49
CA ALA A 250 -13.57 7.10 8.93
C ALA A 250 -12.25 6.76 9.65
N LEU A 251 -11.37 5.97 9.02
CA LEU A 251 -10.03 5.70 9.54
C LEU A 251 -9.17 6.96 9.55
N GLU A 252 -9.06 7.62 8.40
CA GLU A 252 -8.21 8.81 8.25
C GLU A 252 -8.66 9.97 9.13
N SER A 253 -9.97 10.11 9.36
CA SER A 253 -10.52 11.14 10.26
C SER A 253 -10.13 10.97 11.73
N LYS A 254 -9.59 9.81 12.12
CA LYS A 254 -9.13 9.52 13.49
C LYS A 254 -7.63 9.70 13.67
N LEU A 255 -6.90 9.98 12.59
CA LEU A 255 -5.45 10.14 12.64
C LEU A 255 -5.09 11.53 13.17
N PHE A 256 -4.92 11.64 14.48
CA PHE A 256 -4.43 12.83 15.15
C PHE A 256 -3.07 12.53 15.78
N THR A 257 -2.09 13.38 15.54
CA THR A 257 -0.79 13.25 16.21
C THR A 257 -0.91 13.54 17.70
N MET A 258 -0.18 12.80 18.52
CA MET A 258 -0.06 13.10 19.95
C MET A 258 0.76 14.37 20.20
N ASN A 259 1.71 14.68 19.33
CA ASN A 259 2.56 15.87 19.46
C ASN A 259 2.14 16.94 18.45
N THR A 260 1.48 17.99 18.95
CA THR A 260 1.02 19.13 18.14
C THR A 260 2.10 20.20 17.94
N ASP A 261 3.24 20.12 18.62
CA ASP A 261 4.30 21.14 18.56
C ASP A 261 4.97 21.24 17.18
N TYR A 262 4.84 20.17 16.38
CA TYR A 262 5.34 20.13 15.00
C TYR A 262 4.41 20.82 13.98
N PHE A 263 3.19 21.16 14.36
CA PHE A 263 2.30 21.83 13.43
C PHE A 263 2.53 23.34 13.45
N PRO A 264 2.86 23.94 12.30
CA PRO A 264 2.80 25.38 12.18
C PRO A 264 1.37 25.86 12.45
N ASP A 265 1.26 27.05 13.01
CA ASP A 265 -0.06 27.69 13.21
C ASP A 265 -0.75 27.87 11.85
N TYR A 266 -1.78 27.06 11.61
CA TYR A 266 -2.63 27.13 10.41
C TYR A 266 -3.85 28.04 10.58
N SER A 267 -3.95 28.80 11.69
CA SER A 267 -5.08 29.70 11.96
C SER A 267 -5.33 30.69 10.81
N TYR A 268 -4.27 31.01 10.06
CA TYR A 268 -4.35 31.88 8.89
C TYR A 268 -5.08 31.24 7.68
N ILE A 269 -5.17 29.91 7.60
CA ILE A 269 -5.90 29.24 6.51
C ILE A 269 -7.41 29.42 6.70
N THR A 270 -7.86 29.56 7.95
CA THR A 270 -9.26 29.77 8.31
C THR A 270 -9.68 31.25 8.25
N GLN A 271 -8.72 32.17 8.17
CA GLN A 271 -9.01 33.58 7.95
C GLN A 271 -9.35 33.75 6.47
N ASN A 272 -10.60 33.94 6.11
CA ASN A 272 -11.13 34.08 4.74
C ASN A 272 -10.47 35.20 3.89
N ASP A 273 -9.19 35.35 3.98
CA ASP A 273 -8.38 36.28 3.18
C ASP A 273 -7.82 35.56 1.95
N ASP A 274 -8.61 35.52 0.88
CA ASP A 274 -8.25 34.92 -0.41
C ASP A 274 -6.94 35.52 -0.99
N SER A 275 -6.48 36.67 -0.51
CA SER A 275 -5.21 37.29 -0.96
C SER A 275 -3.98 36.52 -0.46
N LEU A 276 -4.12 35.74 0.62
CA LEU A 276 -3.04 34.96 1.23
C LEU A 276 -3.01 33.50 0.73
N VAL A 277 -4.03 33.07 -0.02
CA VAL A 277 -4.22 31.67 -0.42
C VAL A 277 -4.21 31.54 -1.92
N ARG A 278 -3.31 30.70 -2.45
CA ARG A 278 -3.33 30.28 -3.86
C ARG A 278 -3.94 28.89 -3.97
N ARG A 279 -5.12 28.79 -4.56
CA ARG A 279 -5.75 27.51 -4.88
C ARG A 279 -5.15 26.95 -6.16
N ILE A 280 -4.61 25.71 -6.09
CA ILE A 280 -4.12 24.98 -7.24
C ILE A 280 -5.02 23.75 -7.40
N VAL A 281 -5.64 23.63 -8.58
CA VAL A 281 -6.42 22.45 -8.94
C VAL A 281 -5.54 21.58 -9.83
N ILE A 282 -5.32 20.33 -9.41
CA ILE A 282 -4.59 19.32 -10.16
C ILE A 282 -5.60 18.26 -10.60
N ALA A 283 -5.85 18.18 -11.91
CA ALA A 283 -6.69 17.16 -12.50
C ALA A 283 -5.82 16.03 -13.08
N GLY A 284 -5.91 14.84 -12.47
CA GLY A 284 -5.28 13.64 -13.02
C GLY A 284 -6.10 13.09 -14.18
N ASN A 285 -5.47 12.79 -15.30
CA ASN A 285 -6.13 12.21 -16.48
C ASN A 285 -5.17 11.36 -17.31
N GLN A 286 -5.73 10.63 -18.29
CA GLN A 286 -4.97 9.89 -19.28
C GLN A 286 -5.11 10.55 -20.65
N LEU A 287 -4.01 10.63 -21.36
CA LEU A 287 -3.95 11.20 -22.71
C LEU A 287 -3.29 10.23 -23.69
N THR A 288 -3.83 10.17 -24.90
CA THR A 288 -3.13 9.54 -26.01
C THR A 288 -2.13 10.53 -26.62
N GLN A 289 -0.87 10.19 -26.61
CA GLN A 289 0.17 11.01 -27.19
C GLN A 289 0.09 10.99 -28.72
N ASN A 290 -0.19 12.12 -29.36
CA ASN A 290 -0.44 12.20 -30.80
C ASN A 290 0.73 11.69 -31.66
N SER A 291 1.97 11.87 -31.21
CA SER A 291 3.15 11.47 -31.97
C SER A 291 3.43 9.97 -31.97
N THR A 292 2.97 9.25 -30.95
CA THR A 292 3.30 7.82 -30.75
C THR A 292 2.08 6.92 -30.66
N GLY A 293 0.89 7.48 -30.42
CA GLY A 293 -0.33 6.72 -30.12
C GLY A 293 -0.36 6.09 -28.73
N LYS A 294 0.68 6.29 -27.92
CA LYS A 294 0.81 5.69 -26.60
C LYS A 294 -0.06 6.42 -25.56
N LEU A 295 -0.62 5.67 -24.63
CA LEU A 295 -1.35 6.21 -23.48
C LEU A 295 -0.36 6.74 -22.43
N ARG A 296 -0.64 7.92 -21.89
CA ARG A 296 0.18 8.56 -20.84
C ARG A 296 -0.69 9.10 -19.72
N TRP A 297 -0.22 8.99 -18.50
CA TRP A 297 -0.77 9.71 -17.37
C TRP A 297 -0.38 11.19 -17.45
N ALA A 298 -1.30 12.06 -17.10
CA ALA A 298 -1.12 13.50 -17.15
C ALA A 298 -1.69 14.18 -15.90
N ALA A 299 -1.05 15.26 -15.49
CA ALA A 299 -1.58 16.24 -14.55
C ALA A 299 -1.89 17.52 -15.31
N ASN A 300 -3.14 17.97 -15.29
CA ASN A 300 -3.61 19.13 -16.05
C ASN A 300 -3.23 19.09 -17.53
N ASN A 301 -3.38 17.93 -18.17
CA ASN A 301 -3.01 17.64 -19.56
C ASN A 301 -1.49 17.74 -19.87
N VAL A 302 -0.66 17.74 -18.85
CA VAL A 302 0.80 17.71 -19.01
C VAL A 302 1.29 16.31 -18.61
N THR A 303 1.96 15.64 -19.55
CA THR A 303 2.61 14.35 -19.29
C THR A 303 4.03 14.56 -18.85
N SER A 304 4.51 13.77 -17.89
CA SER A 304 5.93 13.73 -17.51
C SER A 304 6.57 12.49 -18.15
N MET A 305 7.79 12.64 -18.62
CA MET A 305 8.67 11.52 -18.96
C MET A 305 9.86 11.57 -18.02
N MET A 306 10.30 10.40 -17.55
CA MET A 306 11.54 10.33 -16.79
C MET A 306 12.69 10.83 -17.68
N GLY A 307 13.45 11.79 -17.16
CA GLY A 307 14.67 12.26 -17.83
C GLY A 307 15.73 11.15 -17.87
N ALA A 308 16.66 11.27 -18.80
CA ALA A 308 17.80 10.36 -18.92
C ALA A 308 18.75 10.40 -17.71
N ALA A 309 18.62 11.39 -16.85
CA ALA A 309 19.36 11.54 -15.61
C ALA A 309 18.47 12.05 -14.48
N PRO A 310 18.79 11.73 -13.20
CA PRO A 310 18.10 12.30 -12.05
C PRO A 310 18.08 13.83 -12.10
N MET A 311 16.98 14.43 -11.68
CA MET A 311 16.80 15.89 -11.72
C MET A 311 17.88 16.64 -10.91
N ILE A 312 18.36 16.04 -9.82
CA ILE A 312 19.45 16.60 -9.02
C ILE A 312 20.77 16.67 -9.80
N THR A 313 21.05 15.66 -10.65
CA THR A 313 22.23 15.63 -11.52
C THR A 313 22.14 16.74 -12.57
N ILE A 314 20.97 16.89 -13.20
CA ILE A 314 20.72 17.96 -14.18
C ILE A 314 20.88 19.35 -13.52
N ALA A 315 20.35 19.50 -12.31
CA ALA A 315 20.50 20.74 -11.55
C ALA A 315 21.97 21.03 -11.17
N TYR A 316 22.70 20.00 -10.77
CA TYR A 316 24.11 20.10 -10.43
C TYR A 316 24.96 20.47 -11.66
N ASP A 317 24.72 19.83 -12.79
CA ASP A 317 25.43 20.15 -14.05
C ASP A 317 25.14 21.56 -14.53
N ALA A 318 23.89 22.01 -14.39
CA ALA A 318 23.53 23.39 -14.72
C ALA A 318 24.26 24.42 -13.83
N VAL A 319 24.38 24.15 -12.52
CA VAL A 319 25.14 25.04 -11.60
C VAL A 319 26.62 25.06 -11.90
N THR A 320 27.21 23.93 -12.22
CA THR A 320 28.64 23.81 -12.49
C THR A 320 29.03 24.38 -13.84
N THR A 321 28.12 24.36 -14.84
CA THR A 321 28.38 24.83 -16.20
C THR A 321 28.08 26.32 -16.38
N ASP A 322 27.00 26.82 -15.81
CA ASP A 322 26.49 28.17 -16.01
C ASP A 322 26.53 29.05 -14.76
N GLY A 323 26.96 28.52 -13.61
CA GLY A 323 27.08 29.27 -12.35
C GLY A 323 25.76 29.71 -11.73
N ALA A 324 24.63 29.25 -12.26
CA ALA A 324 23.31 29.57 -11.73
C ALA A 324 22.46 28.30 -11.63
N LEU A 325 21.78 28.11 -10.48
CA LEU A 325 20.70 27.15 -10.39
C LEU A 325 19.61 27.52 -11.40
N PRO A 326 19.03 26.53 -12.11
CA PRO A 326 17.93 26.77 -13.05
C PRO A 326 16.61 27.08 -12.30
N TRP A 327 16.65 27.96 -11.35
CA TRP A 327 15.55 28.46 -10.53
C TRP A 327 15.53 29.99 -10.54
N PRO A 328 14.36 30.61 -10.47
CA PRO A 328 13.04 30.24 -10.93
C PRO A 328 12.81 30.67 -12.38
N GLY A 329 12.07 29.91 -13.12
CA GLY A 329 11.65 30.26 -14.50
C GLY A 329 12.32 29.47 -15.62
N THR A 330 13.29 28.59 -15.32
CA THR A 330 13.96 27.75 -16.32
C THR A 330 13.09 26.55 -16.68
N LYS A 331 12.74 26.37 -17.94
CA LYS A 331 12.09 25.18 -18.45
C LYS A 331 13.10 24.04 -18.49
N ILE A 332 13.04 23.13 -17.54
CA ILE A 332 13.68 21.82 -17.68
C ILE A 332 12.79 20.99 -18.60
N PRO A 333 13.28 20.46 -19.73
CA PRO A 333 12.47 19.64 -20.62
C PRO A 333 11.82 18.49 -19.84
N GLY A 334 10.49 18.42 -19.85
CA GLY A 334 9.72 17.38 -19.15
C GLY A 334 9.37 17.65 -17.69
N THR A 335 9.67 18.80 -17.12
CA THR A 335 9.39 19.15 -15.74
C THR A 335 8.27 20.16 -15.57
N LEU A 336 7.63 20.08 -14.40
CA LEU A 336 6.64 21.05 -13.93
C LEU A 336 7.24 22.46 -13.97
N ILE A 337 6.53 23.42 -14.56
CA ILE A 337 6.92 24.84 -14.49
C ILE A 337 6.75 25.28 -13.03
N VAL A 338 7.85 25.48 -12.34
CA VAL A 338 7.82 26.09 -11.01
C VAL A 338 7.68 27.61 -11.19
N PRO A 339 6.70 28.25 -10.56
CA PRO A 339 6.52 29.70 -10.66
C PRO A 339 7.75 30.46 -10.13
N ASP A 340 8.04 31.63 -10.71
CA ASP A 340 9.15 32.51 -10.32
C ASP A 340 9.17 32.95 -8.84
N LYS A 341 8.05 32.77 -8.15
CA LYS A 341 7.97 32.89 -6.69
C LYS A 341 7.32 31.65 -6.14
N PRO A 342 7.91 31.02 -5.13
CA PRO A 342 7.20 29.96 -4.41
C PRO A 342 5.90 30.59 -3.92
N PRO A 343 4.76 29.92 -4.11
CA PRO A 343 3.50 30.40 -3.57
C PRO A 343 3.67 30.51 -2.06
N SER A 344 3.19 31.57 -1.50
CA SER A 344 3.24 31.79 -0.06
C SER A 344 2.49 30.71 0.71
N LYS A 345 1.58 29.97 0.05
CA LYS A 345 0.76 28.89 0.67
C LYS A 345 0.16 27.99 -0.39
N PHE A 346 0.08 26.69 -0.09
CA PHE A 346 -0.61 25.70 -0.91
C PHE A 346 -1.79 25.12 -0.13
N ILE A 347 -2.95 25.03 -0.76
CA ILE A 347 -4.07 24.23 -0.29
C ILE A 347 -4.30 23.18 -1.35
N VAL A 348 -4.18 21.93 -0.98
CA VAL A 348 -4.58 20.78 -1.80
C VAL A 348 -6.00 20.40 -1.41
N SER A 349 -6.90 20.36 -2.37
CA SER A 349 -8.25 19.87 -2.16
C SER A 349 -8.54 18.69 -3.08
N ASP A 350 -9.34 17.74 -2.61
CA ASP A 350 -9.81 16.63 -3.42
C ASP A 350 -10.81 17.08 -4.51
N CYS A 351 -11.24 16.17 -5.35
CA CYS A 351 -12.21 16.44 -6.42
C CYS A 351 -13.59 16.91 -5.89
N LEU A 352 -13.85 16.80 -4.59
CA LEU A 352 -15.07 17.25 -3.93
C LEU A 352 -14.88 18.59 -3.21
N GLY A 353 -13.69 19.25 -3.36
CA GLY A 353 -13.37 20.52 -2.75
C GLY A 353 -13.03 20.45 -1.26
N ARG A 354 -12.75 19.25 -0.72
CA ARG A 354 -12.28 19.10 0.66
C ARG A 354 -10.79 19.43 0.72
N ILE A 355 -10.39 20.16 1.76
CA ILE A 355 -8.97 20.47 2.04
C ILE A 355 -8.34 19.20 2.58
N LEU A 356 -7.28 18.74 1.92
CA LEU A 356 -6.45 17.62 2.36
C LEU A 356 -5.33 18.11 3.26
#